data_01d448024220437645697d6897f99bb2
#
_entry.id   01d448024220437645697d6897f99bb2
#
_cell.length_a   1.000
_cell.length_b   1.000
_cell.length_c   1.000
_cell.angle_alpha   90.00
_cell.angle_beta   90.00
_cell.angle_gamma   90.00
#
_symmetry.space_group_name_H-M   'P 1'
#
loop_
_entity.id
_entity.type
_entity.pdbx_description
1 polymer ?
#
loop_
_entity_poly.entity_id
_entity_poly.type
_entity_poly.pdbx_seq_one_letter_code
_entity_poly.pdbx_strand_id
1 'polypeptide(L)'
;LSSYGISVLHDRVLYDDPAYDGAYERAADAIRGYLEKYPTLSFVLDVHRDAIEDRAGHQYKVITREDPHCAQISFVMGSNNDHWLENVKLAVAVQQKLTDMSPTLMRPLTLRNSNYNQHLTTGSMLVEIGAAGNSLDEALRAARLFAAGLAQVITGT
;
A
#
# COMPACT_ATOMS: atom_id res chain seq x y z
N LEU A 1 -7.82 -4.79 -9.38
CA LEU A 1 -8.99 -4.01 -8.93
C LEU A 1 -10.01 -3.85 -10.08
N SER A 2 -9.61 -3.52 -11.29
CA SER A 2 -10.53 -3.36 -12.41
C SER A 2 -11.35 -4.61 -12.71
N SER A 3 -10.80 -5.81 -12.53
CA SER A 3 -11.52 -7.09 -12.67
C SER A 3 -12.63 -7.29 -11.61
N TYR A 4 -12.62 -6.50 -10.55
CA TYR A 4 -13.62 -6.46 -9.48
C TYR A 4 -14.62 -5.29 -9.65
N GLY A 5 -14.64 -4.64 -10.82
CA GLY A 5 -15.53 -3.51 -11.10
C GLY A 5 -15.13 -2.18 -10.45
N ILE A 6 -13.91 -2.09 -9.90
CA ILE A 6 -13.39 -0.86 -9.28
C ILE A 6 -12.61 -0.08 -10.33
N SER A 7 -13.02 1.15 -10.62
CA SER A 7 -12.27 2.05 -11.51
C SER A 7 -10.94 2.43 -10.88
N VAL A 8 -9.86 2.38 -11.67
CA VAL A 8 -8.50 2.62 -11.20
C VAL A 8 -7.81 3.65 -12.08
N LEU A 9 -7.24 4.67 -11.45
CA LEU A 9 -6.24 5.53 -12.05
C LEU A 9 -4.88 5.02 -11.59
N HIS A 10 -4.01 4.62 -12.52
CA HIS A 10 -2.65 4.18 -12.22
C HIS A 10 -1.67 5.26 -12.63
N ASP A 11 -1.17 6.00 -11.66
CA ASP A 11 -0.07 6.95 -11.88
C ASP A 11 1.25 6.18 -11.97
N ARG A 12 2.09 6.54 -12.92
CA ARG A 12 3.38 5.91 -13.21
C ARG A 12 4.54 6.92 -13.22
N VAL A 13 4.29 8.11 -12.68
CA VAL A 13 5.31 9.14 -12.53
C VAL A 13 6.30 8.74 -11.45
N LEU A 14 7.59 8.94 -11.73
CA LEU A 14 8.67 8.75 -10.76
C LEU A 14 8.85 10.06 -9.98
N TYR A 15 8.25 10.13 -8.80
CA TYR A 15 8.28 11.35 -7.96
C TYR A 15 9.61 11.57 -7.24
N ASP A 16 10.47 10.56 -7.19
CA ASP A 16 11.83 10.62 -6.67
C ASP A 16 12.87 11.14 -7.71
N ASP A 17 12.46 11.38 -8.93
CA ASP A 17 13.26 12.06 -9.96
C ASP A 17 12.92 13.57 -9.98
N PRO A 18 13.90 14.49 -9.96
CA PRO A 18 15.36 14.31 -10.02
C PRO A 18 16.02 14.02 -8.67
N ALA A 19 15.29 14.00 -7.55
CA ALA A 19 15.82 13.75 -6.21
C ALA A 19 14.76 13.16 -5.30
N TYR A 20 15.18 12.33 -4.33
CA TYR A 20 14.29 11.78 -3.32
C TYR A 20 13.67 12.88 -2.44
N ASP A 21 14.47 13.90 -2.08
CA ASP A 21 13.96 15.06 -1.37
C ASP A 21 12.87 15.77 -2.16
N GLY A 22 11.73 16.03 -1.52
CA GLY A 22 10.54 16.61 -2.16
C GLY A 22 9.66 15.61 -2.93
N ALA A 23 9.96 14.30 -2.90
CA ALA A 23 9.16 13.29 -3.60
C ALA A 23 7.70 13.25 -3.09
N TYR A 24 7.52 13.32 -1.78
CA TYR A 24 6.18 13.34 -1.17
C TYR A 24 5.39 14.59 -1.53
N GLU A 25 6.02 15.76 -1.61
CA GLU A 25 5.38 17.01 -2.02
C GLU A 25 4.93 16.95 -3.47
N ARG A 26 5.80 16.47 -4.39
CA ARG A 26 5.45 16.29 -5.81
C ARG A 26 4.31 15.30 -6.00
N ALA A 27 4.33 14.18 -5.27
CA ALA A 27 3.24 13.22 -5.27
C ALA A 27 1.94 13.81 -4.70
N ALA A 28 2.01 14.60 -3.62
CA ALA A 28 0.85 15.27 -3.04
C ALA A 28 0.17 16.22 -4.04
N ASP A 29 0.96 16.99 -4.79
CA ASP A 29 0.42 17.93 -5.80
C ASP A 29 -0.30 17.16 -6.92
N ALA A 30 0.26 16.05 -7.38
CA ALA A 30 -0.40 15.20 -8.36
C ALA A 30 -1.70 14.59 -7.82
N ILE A 31 -1.69 14.07 -6.58
CA ILE A 31 -2.88 13.50 -5.93
C ILE A 31 -3.97 14.56 -5.81
N ARG A 32 -3.66 15.80 -5.38
CA ARG A 32 -4.64 16.91 -5.33
C ARG A 32 -5.25 17.17 -6.69
N GLY A 33 -4.44 17.24 -7.75
CA GLY A 33 -4.93 17.41 -9.12
C GLY A 33 -5.85 16.28 -9.58
N TYR A 34 -5.59 15.04 -9.17
CA TYR A 34 -6.47 13.91 -9.45
C TYR A 34 -7.79 13.98 -8.66
N LEU A 35 -7.74 14.34 -7.38
CA LEU A 35 -8.94 14.51 -6.53
C LEU A 35 -9.85 15.62 -7.07
N GLU A 36 -9.29 16.73 -7.54
CA GLU A 36 -10.04 17.82 -8.20
C GLU A 36 -10.68 17.35 -9.50
N LYS A 37 -9.92 16.63 -10.34
CA LYS A 37 -10.37 16.16 -11.65
C LYS A 37 -11.40 15.03 -11.57
N TYR A 38 -11.29 14.18 -10.55
CA TYR A 38 -12.12 13.00 -10.35
C TYR A 38 -12.75 13.00 -8.96
N PRO A 39 -13.85 13.74 -8.73
CA PRO A 39 -14.47 13.90 -7.40
C PRO A 39 -14.99 12.59 -6.77
N THR A 40 -15.11 11.53 -7.55
CA THR A 40 -15.51 10.19 -7.07
C THR A 40 -14.34 9.33 -6.60
N LEU A 41 -13.09 9.83 -6.73
CA LEU A 41 -11.90 9.14 -6.27
C LEU A 41 -11.86 9.17 -4.74
N SER A 42 -12.00 8.01 -4.12
CA SER A 42 -12.16 7.89 -2.66
C SER A 42 -10.96 7.21 -1.99
N PHE A 43 -10.15 6.48 -2.75
CA PHE A 43 -9.02 5.72 -2.22
C PHE A 43 -7.72 6.14 -2.91
N VAL A 44 -6.67 6.29 -2.11
CA VAL A 44 -5.30 6.56 -2.58
C VAL A 44 -4.38 5.49 -2.03
N LEU A 45 -3.77 4.71 -2.91
CA LEU A 45 -2.84 3.64 -2.56
C LEU A 45 -1.43 4.04 -2.97
N ASP A 46 -0.55 4.21 -2.00
CA ASP A 46 0.88 4.41 -2.22
C ASP A 46 1.56 3.03 -2.15
N VAL A 47 1.97 2.51 -3.31
CA VAL A 47 2.46 1.12 -3.44
C VAL A 47 3.97 1.10 -3.43
N HIS A 48 4.52 0.50 -2.40
CA HIS A 48 5.95 0.41 -2.14
C HIS A 48 6.46 -1.03 -2.09
N ARG A 49 7.77 -1.16 -1.95
CA ARG A 49 8.49 -2.36 -1.54
C ARG A 49 9.37 -2.00 -0.35
N ASP A 50 9.23 -2.77 0.74
CA ASP A 50 9.95 -2.52 2.00
C ASP A 50 11.48 -2.66 1.81
N ALA A 51 12.23 -1.83 2.51
CA ALA A 51 13.69 -1.89 2.54
C ALA A 51 14.13 -2.69 3.79
N ILE A 52 14.23 -4.00 3.66
CA ILE A 52 14.69 -4.89 4.74
C ILE A 52 16.11 -5.35 4.40
N GLU A 53 17.08 -4.84 5.13
CA GLU A 53 18.47 -5.15 4.91
C GLU A 53 19.24 -5.36 6.23
N ASP A 54 20.35 -6.08 6.15
CA ASP A 54 21.30 -6.16 7.25
C ASP A 54 22.30 -5.00 7.22
N ARG A 55 23.20 -4.97 8.20
CA ARG A 55 24.23 -3.93 8.29
C ARG A 55 25.25 -3.97 7.13
N ALA A 56 25.33 -5.07 6.40
CA ALA A 56 26.20 -5.22 5.24
C ALA A 56 25.48 -4.86 3.92
N GLY A 57 24.21 -4.46 3.97
CA GLY A 57 23.40 -4.09 2.81
C GLY A 57 22.78 -5.28 2.06
N HIS A 58 22.78 -6.48 2.66
CA HIS A 58 22.09 -7.62 2.05
C HIS A 58 20.58 -7.44 2.17
N GLN A 59 19.90 -7.45 1.05
CA GLN A 59 18.45 -7.31 0.97
C GLN A 59 17.76 -8.64 1.31
N TYR A 60 16.80 -8.61 2.22
CA TYR A 60 16.00 -9.77 2.60
C TYR A 60 14.66 -9.77 1.88
N LYS A 61 14.17 -10.97 1.58
CA LYS A 61 12.81 -11.18 1.10
C LYS A 61 11.89 -11.65 2.23
N VAL A 62 10.61 -11.33 2.10
CA VAL A 62 9.55 -11.76 3.00
C VAL A 62 8.56 -12.62 2.22
N ILE A 63 8.30 -13.84 2.71
CA ILE A 63 7.51 -14.85 1.98
C ILE A 63 6.47 -15.45 2.91
N THR A 64 5.28 -15.74 2.38
CA THR A 64 4.22 -16.44 3.11
C THR A 64 4.62 -17.90 3.35
N ARG A 65 4.06 -18.52 4.40
CA ARG A 65 4.28 -19.94 4.69
C ARG A 65 3.43 -20.85 3.80
N GLU A 66 2.28 -20.34 3.38
CA GLU A 66 1.33 -21.08 2.53
C GLU A 66 1.80 -21.19 1.08
N ASP A 67 2.53 -20.18 0.60
CA ASP A 67 3.04 -20.13 -0.77
C ASP A 67 4.45 -19.54 -0.80
N PRO A 68 5.49 -20.34 -1.03
CA PRO A 68 6.89 -19.89 -1.06
C PRO A 68 7.22 -18.97 -2.25
N HIS A 69 6.27 -18.78 -3.17
CA HIS A 69 6.36 -17.86 -4.30
C HIS A 69 5.51 -16.61 -4.13
N CYS A 70 4.98 -16.35 -2.92
CA CYS A 70 4.18 -15.18 -2.62
C CYS A 70 4.86 -14.33 -1.56
N ALA A 71 5.09 -13.05 -1.86
CA ALA A 71 5.62 -12.11 -0.88
C ALA A 71 4.59 -11.82 0.23
N GLN A 72 5.07 -11.44 1.42
CA GLN A 72 4.21 -10.89 2.47
C GLN A 72 3.94 -9.41 2.21
N ILE A 73 2.87 -8.90 2.83
CA ILE A 73 2.41 -7.52 2.72
C ILE A 73 2.45 -6.87 4.10
N SER A 74 2.72 -5.58 4.17
CA SER A 74 2.49 -4.77 5.39
C SER A 74 1.93 -3.40 5.04
N PHE A 75 1.28 -2.76 6.02
CA PHE A 75 0.83 -1.39 5.90
C PHE A 75 1.70 -0.48 6.76
N VAL A 76 2.02 0.70 6.22
CA VAL A 76 2.66 1.79 6.96
C VAL A 76 1.68 2.95 7.03
N MET A 77 1.19 3.21 8.23
CA MET A 77 0.19 4.23 8.47
C MET A 77 0.79 5.41 9.19
N GLY A 78 0.42 6.61 8.74
CA GLY A 78 0.85 7.86 9.34
C GLY A 78 -0.16 8.37 10.36
N SER A 79 0.28 8.72 11.57
CA SER A 79 -0.58 9.29 12.62
C SER A 79 -0.54 10.83 12.67
N ASN A 80 0.28 11.47 11.85
CA ASN A 80 0.43 12.94 11.84
C ASN A 80 -0.49 13.58 10.78
N ASN A 81 -1.79 13.31 10.87
CA ASN A 81 -2.83 13.93 10.04
C ASN A 81 -4.22 13.71 10.66
N ASP A 82 -5.19 14.53 10.27
CA ASP A 82 -6.55 14.51 10.84
C ASP A 82 -7.37 13.27 10.45
N HIS A 83 -6.99 12.57 9.37
CA HIS A 83 -7.68 11.38 8.84
C HIS A 83 -7.03 10.05 9.27
N TRP A 84 -6.03 10.11 10.16
CA TRP A 84 -5.23 8.93 10.49
C TRP A 84 -6.07 7.75 11.03
N LEU A 85 -7.10 8.06 11.82
CA LEU A 85 -7.93 7.02 12.44
C LEU A 85 -8.81 6.31 11.42
N GLU A 86 -9.40 7.05 10.47
CA GLU A 86 -10.20 6.50 9.38
C GLU A 86 -9.33 5.64 8.47
N ASN A 87 -8.15 6.12 8.11
CA ASN A 87 -7.20 5.40 7.28
C ASN A 87 -6.71 4.11 7.96
N VAL A 88 -6.42 4.15 9.27
CA VAL A 88 -6.04 2.95 10.05
C VAL A 88 -7.20 1.96 10.14
N LYS A 89 -8.45 2.41 10.34
CA LYS A 89 -9.62 1.52 10.33
C LYS A 89 -9.75 0.77 9.01
N LEU A 90 -9.59 1.46 7.88
CA LEU A 90 -9.59 0.84 6.56
C LEU A 90 -8.45 -0.18 6.44
N ALA A 91 -7.23 0.19 6.80
CA ALA A 91 -6.07 -0.69 6.73
C ALA A 91 -6.26 -1.95 7.58
N VAL A 92 -6.80 -1.82 8.81
CA VAL A 92 -7.10 -2.96 9.70
C VAL A 92 -8.17 -3.86 9.09
N ALA A 93 -9.24 -3.31 8.51
CA ALA A 93 -10.27 -4.11 7.86
C ALA A 93 -9.70 -4.92 6.67
N VAL A 94 -8.85 -4.28 5.85
CA VAL A 94 -8.18 -4.96 4.75
C VAL A 94 -7.19 -6.01 5.27
N GLN A 95 -6.41 -5.70 6.31
CA GLN A 95 -5.48 -6.64 6.93
C GLN A 95 -6.21 -7.88 7.46
N GLN A 96 -7.34 -7.70 8.15
CA GLN A 96 -8.12 -8.82 8.66
C GLN A 96 -8.60 -9.71 7.50
N LYS A 97 -9.18 -9.11 6.45
CA LYS A 97 -9.65 -9.85 5.27
C LYS A 97 -8.52 -10.64 4.61
N LEU A 98 -7.35 -10.03 4.45
CA LEU A 98 -6.18 -10.69 3.85
C LEU A 98 -5.64 -11.83 4.72
N THR A 99 -5.67 -11.65 6.06
CA THR A 99 -5.27 -12.70 7.00
C THR A 99 -6.24 -13.88 6.97
N ASP A 100 -7.55 -13.64 6.81
CA ASP A 100 -8.57 -14.69 6.66
C ASP A 100 -8.36 -15.48 5.34
N MET A 101 -7.90 -14.80 4.27
CA MET A 101 -7.61 -15.43 2.98
C MET A 101 -6.30 -16.25 2.99
N SER A 102 -5.27 -15.74 3.68
CA SER A 102 -3.95 -16.38 3.80
C SER A 102 -3.30 -15.94 5.13
N PRO A 103 -3.22 -16.83 6.12
CA PRO A 103 -2.88 -16.48 7.50
C PRO A 103 -1.53 -15.81 7.70
N THR A 104 -0.54 -16.07 6.84
CA THR A 104 0.78 -15.45 6.95
C THR A 104 1.07 -14.41 5.86
N LEU A 105 0.06 -14.01 5.09
CA LEU A 105 0.22 -12.98 4.05
C LEU A 105 0.56 -11.63 4.65
N MET A 106 -0.09 -11.27 5.77
CA MET A 106 0.10 -9.98 6.40
C MET A 106 1.19 -10.01 7.46
N ARG A 107 2.13 -9.08 7.37
CA ARG A 107 3.02 -8.66 8.45
C ARG A 107 2.29 -7.63 9.32
N PRO A 108 2.74 -7.39 10.57
CA PRO A 108 2.13 -6.37 11.43
C PRO A 108 2.09 -5.00 10.76
N LEU A 109 0.96 -4.31 10.88
CA LEU A 109 0.81 -2.90 10.51
C LEU A 109 1.75 -2.05 11.36
N THR A 110 2.41 -1.08 10.74
CA THR A 110 3.28 -0.11 11.42
C THR A 110 2.62 1.26 11.45
N LEU A 111 2.48 1.85 12.64
CA LEU A 111 2.04 3.24 12.81
C LEU A 111 3.25 4.13 13.06
N ARG A 112 3.39 5.20 12.27
CA ARG A 112 4.50 6.15 12.34
C ARG A 112 3.98 7.57 12.59
N ASN A 113 4.74 8.36 13.34
CA ASN A 113 4.49 9.80 13.49
C ASN A 113 4.96 10.54 12.22
N SER A 114 4.27 10.29 11.12
CA SER A 114 4.51 10.84 9.78
C SER A 114 3.19 11.01 9.07
N ASN A 115 3.17 11.68 7.92
CA ASN A 115 1.95 11.97 7.15
C ASN A 115 1.76 11.00 5.98
N TYR A 116 2.80 10.74 5.17
CA TYR A 116 2.76 9.89 3.96
C TYR A 116 1.65 10.29 2.97
N ASN A 117 1.31 11.57 2.86
CA ASN A 117 0.19 12.08 2.06
C ASN A 117 -1.19 11.50 2.42
N GLN A 118 -1.29 10.78 3.55
CA GLN A 118 -2.53 10.14 4.00
C GLN A 118 -3.57 11.13 4.56
N HIS A 119 -3.22 12.42 4.66
CA HIS A 119 -4.16 13.50 5.00
C HIS A 119 -5.08 13.88 3.82
N LEU A 120 -4.79 13.42 2.61
CA LEU A 120 -5.50 13.86 1.42
C LEU A 120 -6.87 13.20 1.25
N THR A 121 -7.05 11.98 1.79
CA THR A 121 -8.36 11.31 1.83
C THR A 121 -8.51 10.45 3.09
N THR A 122 -9.74 10.08 3.43
CA THR A 122 -10.06 9.09 4.48
C THR A 122 -9.94 7.64 4.01
N GLY A 123 -9.45 7.42 2.79
CA GLY A 123 -9.21 6.12 2.16
C GLY A 123 -7.77 5.97 1.68
N SER A 124 -6.81 6.64 2.34
CA SER A 124 -5.39 6.59 1.96
C SER A 124 -4.64 5.52 2.76
N MET A 125 -3.76 4.76 2.10
CA MET A 125 -2.84 3.84 2.76
C MET A 125 -1.54 3.69 1.97
N LEU A 126 -0.43 3.48 2.69
CA LEU A 126 0.82 3.02 2.13
C LEU A 126 0.91 1.50 2.32
N VAL A 127 1.13 0.79 1.24
CA VAL A 127 1.22 -0.66 1.23
C VAL A 127 2.58 -1.12 0.73
N GLU A 128 3.27 -1.87 1.56
CA GLU A 128 4.52 -2.56 1.24
C GLU A 128 4.19 -3.94 0.68
N ILE A 129 4.37 -4.13 -0.62
CA ILE A 129 4.13 -5.43 -1.28
C ILE A 129 5.47 -6.14 -1.46
N GLY A 130 5.81 -6.95 -0.48
CA GLY A 130 7.12 -7.57 -0.37
C GLY A 130 8.19 -6.59 0.10
N ALA A 131 9.44 -7.03 -0.01
CA ALA A 131 10.63 -6.24 0.27
C ALA A 131 11.57 -6.22 -0.94
N ALA A 132 12.59 -5.39 -0.91
CA ALA A 132 13.55 -5.24 -2.01
C ALA A 132 14.22 -6.56 -2.42
N GLY A 133 14.38 -7.50 -1.48
CA GLY A 133 14.92 -8.85 -1.75
C GLY A 133 13.93 -9.81 -2.44
N ASN A 134 12.63 -9.49 -2.53
CA ASN A 134 11.67 -10.32 -3.27
C ASN A 134 11.83 -10.17 -4.79
N SER A 135 11.51 -11.23 -5.53
CA SER A 135 11.36 -11.14 -6.98
C SER A 135 10.10 -10.38 -7.37
N LEU A 136 10.03 -9.90 -8.61
CA LEU A 136 8.85 -9.26 -9.15
C LEU A 136 7.63 -10.22 -9.14
N ASP A 137 7.84 -11.49 -9.48
CA ASP A 137 6.76 -12.49 -9.51
C ASP A 137 6.17 -12.74 -8.12
N GLU A 138 7.01 -12.80 -7.07
CA GLU A 138 6.57 -12.93 -5.68
C GLU A 138 5.73 -11.71 -5.26
N ALA A 139 6.15 -10.50 -5.62
CA ALA A 139 5.42 -9.27 -5.34
C ALA A 139 4.10 -9.18 -6.13
N LEU A 140 4.10 -9.54 -7.42
CA LEU A 140 2.87 -9.53 -8.25
C LEU A 140 1.84 -10.54 -7.74
N ARG A 141 2.28 -11.68 -7.19
CA ARG A 141 1.40 -12.67 -6.56
C ARG A 141 0.71 -12.10 -5.33
N ALA A 142 1.48 -11.47 -4.45
CA ALA A 142 0.96 -10.77 -3.28
C ALA A 142 0.02 -9.61 -3.68
N ALA A 143 0.37 -8.83 -4.70
CA ALA A 143 -0.46 -7.74 -5.19
C ALA A 143 -1.85 -8.20 -5.68
N ARG A 144 -1.94 -9.39 -6.28
CA ARG A 144 -3.23 -9.96 -6.70
C ARG A 144 -4.10 -10.32 -5.49
N LEU A 145 -3.52 -10.91 -4.44
CA LEU A 145 -4.23 -11.20 -3.20
C LEU A 145 -4.66 -9.91 -2.50
N PHE A 146 -3.78 -8.93 -2.43
CA PHE A 146 -4.11 -7.59 -1.91
C PHE A 146 -5.30 -6.98 -2.64
N ALA A 147 -5.28 -6.99 -3.97
CA ALA A 147 -6.36 -6.44 -4.78
C ALA A 147 -7.70 -7.18 -4.54
N ALA A 148 -7.66 -8.51 -4.37
CA ALA A 148 -8.85 -9.30 -4.05
C ALA A 148 -9.43 -8.95 -2.67
N GLY A 149 -8.60 -8.89 -1.63
CA GLY A 149 -9.03 -8.55 -0.28
C GLY A 149 -9.52 -7.11 -0.16
N LEU A 150 -8.78 -6.16 -0.75
CA LEU A 150 -9.20 -4.76 -0.79
C LEU A 150 -10.55 -4.58 -1.51
N ALA A 151 -10.74 -5.26 -2.64
CA ALA A 151 -11.99 -5.20 -3.39
C ALA A 151 -13.17 -5.67 -2.53
N GLN A 152 -13.02 -6.79 -1.79
CA GLN A 152 -14.07 -7.30 -0.91
C GLN A 152 -14.41 -6.31 0.22
N VAL A 153 -13.43 -5.64 0.80
CA VAL A 153 -13.66 -4.61 1.83
C VAL A 153 -14.39 -3.41 1.26
N ILE A 154 -13.99 -2.93 0.07
CA ILE A 154 -14.61 -1.75 -0.58
C ILE A 154 -16.03 -2.04 -1.03
N THR A 155 -16.31 -3.24 -1.54
CA THR A 155 -17.64 -3.61 -2.08
C THR A 155 -18.56 -4.23 -1.04
N GLY A 156 -18.05 -4.56 0.15
CA GLY A 156 -18.83 -5.18 1.23
C GLY A 156 -19.20 -6.66 0.96
N THR A 157 -18.36 -7.37 0.19
CA THR A 157 -18.63 -8.78 -0.23
C THR A 157 -17.68 -9.79 0.43
#